data_50ff18dfbaf7d350bcfd0b37cfd802a0
#
_entry.id   50ff18dfbaf7d350bcfd0b37cfd802a0
#
_cell.length_a   1.000
_cell.length_b   1.000
_cell.length_c   1.000
_cell.angle_alpha   90.00
_cell.angle_beta   90.00
_cell.angle_gamma   90.00
#
_symmetry.space_group_name_H-M   'P 1'
#
loop_
_entity.id
_entity.type
_entity.pdbx_description
1 polymer ?
#
loop_
_entity_poly.entity_id
_entity_poly.type
_entity_poly.pdbx_seq_one_letter_code
_entity_poly.pdbx_strand_id
1 'polypeptide(L)'
;NPNGSGKVLKYEDTGGQYANIRFDLAADHSKKFDLTTNNIFTFKIYIPSSGVTGSAPNQIEVKLQDGSKSAPWEGQHGIITPLELDKWQSVLVDFSEKAASTEFSRIVFQVNGENNNDNVTAYVDDFYYEVPQAHDDFEGNGNIPAWAEDAAGMSTVDNPYKESINKTNKVMKYEDTGGQYANVRFDLDAAKTVKFDLSNANKVTVDVYVPSSSITGSQDNKLWVKLQDGSK
;
A
#
# COMPACT_ATOMS: atom_id res chain seq x y z
N ASN A 1 -6.51 -10.66 -13.18
CA ASN A 1 -6.61 -9.25 -12.82
C ASN A 1 -7.50 -9.09 -11.58
N PRO A 2 -6.98 -8.57 -10.44
CA PRO A 2 -7.68 -8.57 -9.17
C PRO A 2 -8.89 -7.62 -9.10
N ASN A 3 -8.91 -6.57 -9.95
CA ASN A 3 -10.03 -5.62 -9.98
C ASN A 3 -11.09 -5.95 -11.05
N GLY A 4 -10.91 -7.05 -11.78
CA GLY A 4 -11.79 -7.43 -12.89
C GLY A 4 -11.66 -6.57 -14.15
N SER A 5 -10.71 -5.61 -14.20
CA SER A 5 -10.43 -4.83 -15.41
C SER A 5 -9.91 -5.73 -16.53
N GLY A 6 -10.18 -5.36 -17.77
CA GLY A 6 -9.72 -6.11 -18.94
C GLY A 6 -8.27 -5.84 -19.34
N LYS A 7 -7.56 -4.94 -18.63
CA LYS A 7 -6.21 -4.50 -19.00
C LYS A 7 -5.35 -4.26 -17.78
N VAL A 8 -4.04 -4.49 -17.93
CA VAL A 8 -2.99 -4.20 -16.95
C VAL A 8 -1.80 -3.58 -17.68
N LEU A 9 -0.98 -2.84 -16.95
CA LEU A 9 0.32 -2.41 -17.46
C LEU A 9 1.28 -3.60 -17.41
N LYS A 10 1.91 -3.94 -18.53
CA LYS A 10 3.00 -4.91 -18.57
C LYS A 10 4.34 -4.18 -18.46
N TYR A 11 5.16 -4.60 -17.53
CA TYR A 11 6.56 -4.23 -17.39
C TYR A 11 7.41 -5.37 -17.97
N GLU A 12 8.37 -5.04 -18.82
CA GLU A 12 9.35 -5.99 -19.35
C GLU A 12 10.75 -5.41 -19.24
N ASP A 13 11.57 -6.08 -18.48
CA ASP A 13 13.02 -5.92 -18.47
C ASP A 13 13.64 -7.08 -19.25
N THR A 14 14.39 -6.78 -20.28
CA THR A 14 15.07 -7.76 -21.13
C THR A 14 16.58 -7.85 -20.82
N GLY A 15 16.96 -7.60 -19.56
CA GLY A 15 18.33 -7.61 -19.08
C GLY A 15 19.00 -6.24 -19.07
N GLY A 16 18.23 -5.17 -18.98
CA GLY A 16 18.75 -3.81 -18.87
C GLY A 16 19.15 -3.45 -17.44
N GLN A 17 20.41 -3.09 -17.25
CA GLN A 17 21.00 -2.80 -15.92
C GLN A 17 20.17 -1.80 -15.07
N TYR A 18 19.45 -0.87 -15.72
CA TYR A 18 18.65 0.17 -15.08
C TYR A 18 17.22 0.20 -15.65
N ALA A 19 16.70 -0.95 -16.06
CA ALA A 19 15.36 -1.03 -16.63
C ALA A 19 14.32 -0.49 -15.63
N ASN A 20 13.50 0.45 -16.09
CA ASN A 20 12.45 1.05 -15.30
C ASN A 20 11.30 1.54 -16.19
N ILE A 21 10.16 1.72 -15.58
CA ILE A 21 9.07 2.51 -16.14
C ILE A 21 8.87 3.75 -15.27
N ARG A 22 8.45 4.83 -15.91
CA ARG A 22 8.23 6.08 -15.21
C ARG A 22 7.03 6.84 -15.77
N PHE A 23 6.45 7.68 -14.95
CA PHE A 23 5.54 8.71 -15.43
C PHE A 23 5.81 10.03 -14.72
N ASP A 24 5.51 11.10 -15.43
CA ASP A 24 5.59 12.47 -14.97
C ASP A 24 4.18 13.02 -14.77
N LEU A 25 3.94 13.83 -13.75
CA LEU A 25 2.64 14.48 -13.53
C LEU A 25 2.29 15.47 -14.66
N ALA A 26 3.31 16.01 -15.31
CA ALA A 26 3.20 16.82 -16.52
C ALA A 26 4.46 16.61 -17.36
N ALA A 27 4.31 16.62 -18.68
CA ALA A 27 5.43 16.41 -19.61
C ALA A 27 6.54 17.47 -19.50
N ASP A 28 6.20 18.67 -19.10
CA ASP A 28 7.13 19.80 -18.85
C ASP A 28 7.63 19.87 -17.40
N HIS A 29 7.28 18.87 -16.56
CA HIS A 29 7.60 18.79 -15.14
C HIS A 29 7.13 19.99 -14.30
N SER A 30 6.21 20.81 -14.81
CA SER A 30 5.66 21.95 -14.10
C SER A 30 4.81 21.56 -12.88
N LYS A 31 4.20 20.36 -12.93
CA LYS A 31 3.42 19.81 -11.82
C LYS A 31 4.32 18.97 -10.91
N LYS A 32 4.20 19.20 -9.61
CA LYS A 32 4.91 18.44 -8.57
C LYS A 32 3.93 17.66 -7.71
N PHE A 33 4.40 16.56 -7.10
CA PHE A 33 3.63 15.85 -6.10
C PHE A 33 3.46 16.73 -4.86
N ASP A 34 2.23 16.82 -4.36
CA ASP A 34 1.96 17.40 -3.04
C ASP A 34 2.10 16.32 -1.98
N LEU A 35 3.31 16.14 -1.49
CA LEU A 35 3.61 15.13 -0.48
C LEU A 35 3.20 15.55 0.94
N THR A 36 2.79 16.81 1.15
CA THR A 36 2.31 17.28 2.46
C THR A 36 0.96 16.66 2.80
N THR A 37 0.15 16.42 1.78
CA THR A 37 -1.18 15.85 1.92
C THR A 37 -1.31 14.48 1.25
N ASN A 38 -0.52 14.20 0.20
CA ASN A 38 -0.60 12.98 -0.61
C ASN A 38 0.77 12.29 -0.68
N ASN A 39 1.17 11.60 0.36
CA ASN A 39 2.48 10.95 0.44
C ASN A 39 2.43 9.43 0.31
N ILE A 40 1.24 8.86 0.14
CA ILE A 40 1.06 7.42 -0.01
C ILE A 40 0.69 7.07 -1.44
N PHE A 41 1.42 6.11 -2.01
CA PHE A 41 1.19 5.56 -3.33
C PHE A 41 0.81 4.10 -3.19
N THR A 42 -0.24 3.68 -3.87
CA THR A 42 -0.68 2.29 -3.85
C THR A 42 -0.82 1.74 -5.24
N PHE A 43 -0.53 0.47 -5.41
CA PHE A 43 -0.75 -0.26 -6.65
C PHE A 43 -0.82 -1.76 -6.38
N LYS A 44 -1.19 -2.53 -7.40
CA LYS A 44 -1.10 -3.98 -7.38
C LYS A 44 -0.04 -4.44 -8.36
N ILE A 45 0.70 -5.48 -8.00
CA ILE A 45 1.73 -6.08 -8.85
C ILE A 45 1.62 -7.60 -8.84
N TYR A 46 1.91 -8.21 -9.99
CA TYR A 46 2.04 -9.64 -10.18
C TYR A 46 3.32 -9.93 -10.95
N ILE A 47 4.14 -10.83 -10.46
CA ILE A 47 5.37 -11.29 -11.12
C ILE A 47 5.24 -12.81 -11.32
N PRO A 48 5.06 -13.31 -12.55
CA PRO A 48 5.08 -14.75 -12.79
C PRO A 48 6.51 -15.29 -12.61
N SER A 49 6.65 -16.42 -11.93
CA SER A 49 7.96 -17.09 -11.77
C SER A 49 8.60 -17.44 -13.11
N SER A 50 7.80 -17.75 -14.12
CA SER A 50 8.26 -17.99 -15.49
C SER A 50 8.77 -16.71 -16.20
N GLY A 51 8.51 -15.55 -15.66
CA GLY A 51 8.94 -14.26 -16.20
C GLY A 51 10.22 -13.70 -15.57
N VAL A 52 10.85 -14.44 -14.66
CA VAL A 52 12.07 -14.00 -13.95
C VAL A 52 13.22 -14.94 -14.28
N THR A 53 14.38 -14.37 -14.59
CA THR A 53 15.65 -15.11 -14.74
C THR A 53 16.65 -14.66 -13.67
N GLY A 54 17.68 -15.46 -13.43
CA GLY A 54 18.76 -15.15 -12.52
C GLY A 54 18.40 -15.24 -11.05
N SER A 55 19.11 -14.48 -10.22
CA SER A 55 19.06 -14.58 -8.76
C SER A 55 18.85 -13.24 -8.04
N ALA A 56 18.48 -12.19 -8.74
CA ALA A 56 18.16 -10.90 -8.13
C ALA A 56 16.97 -11.04 -7.16
N PRO A 57 16.94 -10.26 -6.06
CA PRO A 57 15.84 -10.30 -5.11
C PRO A 57 14.50 -9.95 -5.78
N ASN A 58 13.47 -10.72 -5.51
CA ASN A 58 12.12 -10.38 -5.96
C ASN A 58 11.60 -9.18 -5.15
N GLN A 59 11.65 -8.01 -5.74
CA GLN A 59 11.32 -6.75 -5.09
C GLN A 59 10.90 -5.70 -6.12
N ILE A 60 10.28 -4.65 -5.68
CA ILE A 60 10.11 -3.42 -6.45
C ILE A 60 10.72 -2.25 -5.70
N GLU A 61 11.45 -1.41 -6.38
CA GLU A 61 11.84 -0.10 -5.89
C GLU A 61 10.96 0.95 -6.55
N VAL A 62 10.29 1.75 -5.73
CA VAL A 62 9.50 2.90 -6.18
C VAL A 62 10.26 4.16 -5.80
N LYS A 63 10.56 5.00 -6.79
CA LYS A 63 11.41 6.17 -6.61
C LYS A 63 10.67 7.46 -6.97
N LEU A 64 10.86 8.49 -6.16
CA LEU A 64 10.51 9.87 -6.49
C LEU A 64 11.74 10.56 -7.08
N GLN A 65 11.55 11.29 -8.17
CA GLN A 65 12.60 12.06 -8.86
C GLN A 65 12.11 13.46 -9.20
N ASP A 66 13.04 14.41 -9.23
CA ASP A 66 12.84 15.69 -9.91
C ASP A 66 13.05 15.50 -11.41
N GLY A 67 11.97 15.27 -12.15
CA GLY A 67 12.03 15.02 -13.59
C GLY A 67 12.52 16.21 -14.41
N SER A 68 12.60 17.42 -13.84
CA SER A 68 13.11 18.61 -14.51
C SER A 68 14.64 18.68 -14.61
N LYS A 69 15.35 17.85 -13.81
CA LYS A 69 16.82 17.80 -13.83
C LYS A 69 17.34 16.98 -15.00
N SER A 70 18.53 17.32 -15.47
CA SER A 70 19.25 16.55 -16.49
C SER A 70 19.69 15.16 -15.99
N ALA A 71 19.90 15.03 -14.67
CA ALA A 71 20.22 13.79 -13.97
C ALA A 71 19.19 13.54 -12.84
N PRO A 72 17.95 13.13 -13.16
CA PRO A 72 16.87 12.99 -12.17
C PRO A 72 17.16 11.97 -11.07
N TRP A 73 18.06 11.02 -11.33
CA TRP A 73 18.51 10.01 -10.36
C TRP A 73 19.42 10.60 -9.26
N GLU A 74 20.04 11.76 -9.49
CA GLU A 74 20.77 12.47 -8.45
C GLU A 74 19.78 13.18 -7.52
N GLY A 75 19.69 12.67 -6.26
CA GLY A 75 18.75 13.17 -5.27
C GLY A 75 17.36 12.49 -5.32
N GLN A 76 17.23 11.38 -6.05
CA GLN A 76 16.03 10.54 -5.96
C GLN A 76 15.85 9.98 -4.54
N HIS A 77 14.62 9.64 -4.21
CA HIS A 77 14.29 8.92 -3.00
C HIS A 77 13.53 7.64 -3.36
N GLY A 78 14.09 6.48 -3.00
CA GLY A 78 13.55 5.18 -3.33
C GLY A 78 13.11 4.40 -2.10
N ILE A 79 12.02 3.66 -2.23
CA ILE A 79 11.53 2.72 -1.22
C ILE A 79 11.44 1.34 -1.86
N ILE A 80 12.07 0.36 -1.22
CA ILE A 80 12.13 -1.02 -1.68
C ILE A 80 11.08 -1.84 -0.93
N THR A 81 10.25 -2.55 -1.69
CA THR A 81 9.27 -3.50 -1.16
C THR A 81 9.57 -4.90 -1.71
N PRO A 82 9.85 -5.90 -0.86
CA PRO A 82 9.96 -7.29 -1.28
C PRO A 82 8.64 -7.83 -1.83
N LEU A 83 8.73 -8.70 -2.84
CA LEU A 83 7.58 -9.27 -3.52
C LEU A 83 7.63 -10.80 -3.53
N GLU A 84 6.48 -11.42 -3.65
CA GLU A 84 6.33 -12.84 -3.89
C GLU A 84 5.96 -13.10 -5.35
N LEU A 85 6.40 -14.24 -5.89
CA LEU A 85 6.08 -14.65 -7.25
C LEU A 85 4.69 -15.30 -7.31
N ASP A 86 4.11 -15.33 -8.50
CA ASP A 86 2.88 -16.06 -8.86
C ASP A 86 1.61 -15.64 -8.11
N LYS A 87 1.61 -14.44 -7.54
CA LYS A 87 0.40 -13.89 -6.95
C LYS A 87 0.29 -12.38 -7.13
N TRP A 88 -0.94 -11.89 -7.19
CA TRP A 88 -1.21 -10.47 -7.09
C TRP A 88 -1.00 -9.98 -5.64
N GLN A 89 -0.28 -8.87 -5.50
CA GLN A 89 0.02 -8.25 -4.21
C GLN A 89 -0.34 -6.77 -4.27
N SER A 90 -0.92 -6.27 -3.18
CA SER A 90 -1.05 -4.84 -2.97
C SER A 90 0.26 -4.31 -2.40
N VAL A 91 0.75 -3.23 -2.99
CA VAL A 91 1.93 -2.50 -2.51
C VAL A 91 1.49 -1.12 -2.07
N LEU A 92 1.88 -0.76 -0.87
CA LEU A 92 1.76 0.59 -0.32
C LEU A 92 3.17 1.15 -0.14
N VAL A 93 3.40 2.33 -0.68
CA VAL A 93 4.69 3.04 -0.57
C VAL A 93 4.45 4.36 0.13
N ASP A 94 5.04 4.52 1.30
CA ASP A 94 4.86 5.70 2.15
C ASP A 94 6.08 6.63 2.03
N PHE A 95 5.87 7.79 1.44
CA PHE A 95 6.85 8.86 1.31
C PHE A 95 6.67 9.98 2.34
N SER A 96 6.05 9.70 3.48
CA SER A 96 5.83 10.70 4.54
C SER A 96 7.13 11.36 5.04
N GLU A 97 8.26 10.66 5.00
CA GLU A 97 9.58 11.24 5.28
C GLU A 97 9.95 12.38 4.33
N LYS A 98 9.31 12.46 3.17
CA LYS A 98 9.49 13.50 2.15
C LYS A 98 8.34 14.50 2.11
N ALA A 99 7.48 14.53 3.12
CA ALA A 99 6.32 15.43 3.17
C ALA A 99 6.67 16.91 2.95
N ALA A 100 7.85 17.36 3.38
CA ALA A 100 8.31 18.74 3.17
C ALA A 100 8.95 18.99 1.79
N SER A 101 9.12 17.96 0.96
CA SER A 101 9.75 18.07 -0.35
C SER A 101 8.76 18.58 -1.40
N THR A 102 9.20 19.52 -2.23
CA THR A 102 8.37 20.15 -3.27
C THR A 102 8.92 19.97 -4.68
N GLU A 103 10.06 19.28 -4.83
CA GLU A 103 10.79 19.15 -6.08
C GLU A 103 10.32 17.98 -6.95
N PHE A 104 9.72 16.95 -6.38
CA PHE A 104 9.41 15.72 -7.08
C PHE A 104 8.24 15.85 -8.06
N SER A 105 8.46 15.46 -9.32
CA SER A 105 7.47 15.49 -10.40
C SER A 105 7.32 14.16 -11.12
N ARG A 106 8.19 13.20 -10.81
CA ARG A 106 8.29 11.90 -11.48
C ARG A 106 8.27 10.78 -10.47
N ILE A 107 7.55 9.72 -10.81
CA ILE A 107 7.65 8.42 -10.14
C ILE A 107 8.26 7.38 -11.08
N VAL A 108 9.08 6.50 -10.52
CA VAL A 108 9.77 5.44 -11.24
C VAL A 108 9.50 4.12 -10.56
N PHE A 109 9.16 3.10 -11.33
CA PHE A 109 9.06 1.70 -10.89
C PHE A 109 10.21 0.91 -11.47
N GLN A 110 10.94 0.23 -10.60
CA GLN A 110 12.05 -0.65 -10.97
C GLN A 110 11.89 -1.99 -10.27
N VAL A 111 11.63 -3.03 -11.03
CA VAL A 111 11.46 -4.39 -10.49
C VAL A 111 12.81 -5.08 -10.43
N ASN A 112 13.06 -5.81 -9.34
CA ASN A 112 14.29 -6.54 -9.01
C ASN A 112 15.55 -5.69 -8.78
N GLY A 113 15.43 -4.36 -8.75
CA GLY A 113 16.50 -3.46 -8.33
C GLY A 113 17.45 -3.01 -9.45
N GLU A 114 18.39 -2.13 -9.06
CA GLU A 114 19.42 -1.61 -9.95
C GLU A 114 20.56 -2.61 -10.13
N ASN A 115 21.36 -2.41 -11.17
CA ASN A 115 22.52 -3.25 -11.51
C ASN A 115 22.15 -4.72 -11.74
N ASN A 116 20.96 -4.97 -12.18
CA ASN A 116 20.40 -6.26 -12.49
C ASN A 116 20.39 -6.45 -14.01
N ASN A 117 20.94 -7.56 -14.49
CA ASN A 117 20.90 -7.95 -15.90
C ASN A 117 19.96 -9.13 -16.15
N ASP A 118 19.11 -9.46 -15.18
CA ASP A 118 18.13 -10.52 -15.30
C ASP A 118 16.89 -10.03 -16.05
N ASN A 119 16.22 -10.94 -16.75
CA ASN A 119 14.95 -10.61 -17.37
C ASN A 119 13.84 -10.63 -16.30
N VAL A 120 12.95 -9.67 -16.38
CA VAL A 120 11.79 -9.61 -15.50
C VAL A 120 10.55 -9.23 -16.30
N THR A 121 9.49 -10.02 -16.15
CA THR A 121 8.15 -9.64 -16.57
C THR A 121 7.28 -9.41 -15.34
N ALA A 122 6.64 -8.27 -15.25
CA ALA A 122 5.69 -7.96 -14.19
C ALA A 122 4.42 -7.32 -14.77
N TYR A 123 3.34 -7.38 -14.02
CA TYR A 123 2.08 -6.73 -14.36
C TYR A 123 1.68 -5.82 -13.23
N VAL A 124 1.35 -4.56 -13.56
CA VAL A 124 0.95 -3.53 -12.59
C VAL A 124 -0.47 -3.08 -12.90
N ASP A 125 -1.25 -2.89 -11.85
CA ASP A 125 -2.62 -2.41 -11.93
C ASP A 125 -2.97 -1.55 -10.72
N ASP A 126 -4.12 -0.86 -10.79
CA ASP A 126 -4.68 -0.08 -9.68
C ASP A 126 -3.66 0.88 -9.05
N PHE A 127 -2.90 1.60 -9.88
CA PHE A 127 -2.01 2.64 -9.36
C PHE A 127 -2.79 3.88 -8.95
N TYR A 128 -2.61 4.28 -7.69
CA TYR A 128 -3.21 5.47 -7.12
C TYR A 128 -2.17 6.31 -6.37
N TYR A 129 -2.32 7.60 -6.51
CA TYR A 129 -1.67 8.63 -5.73
C TYR A 129 -2.78 9.42 -5.04
N GLU A 130 -3.13 9.00 -3.86
CA GLU A 130 -4.23 9.60 -3.09
C GLU A 130 -3.87 9.60 -1.61
N VAL A 131 -4.35 10.61 -0.88
CA VAL A 131 -4.45 10.51 0.58
C VAL A 131 -5.60 9.56 0.87
N PRO A 132 -5.37 8.43 1.54
CA PRO A 132 -6.47 7.70 2.12
C PRO A 132 -7.25 8.63 3.06
N GLN A 133 -8.58 8.71 2.92
CA GLN A 133 -9.41 9.47 3.87
C GLN A 133 -9.24 8.96 5.31
N ALA A 134 -8.92 7.69 5.44
CA ALA A 134 -8.54 7.04 6.68
C ALA A 134 -7.39 6.08 6.45
N HIS A 135 -6.34 6.21 7.22
CA HIS A 135 -5.15 5.36 7.18
C HIS A 135 -4.62 5.15 8.60
N ASP A 136 -4.26 3.93 8.92
CA ASP A 136 -3.55 3.59 10.14
C ASP A 136 -2.72 2.32 9.91
N ASP A 137 -1.41 2.42 10.08
CA ASP A 137 -0.48 1.29 10.08
C ASP A 137 -0.03 0.90 11.50
N PHE A 138 -0.60 1.59 12.51
CA PHE A 138 -0.33 1.41 13.94
C PHE A 138 1.10 1.76 14.39
N GLU A 139 1.89 2.41 13.53
CA GLU A 139 3.23 2.93 13.86
C GLU A 139 3.17 4.36 14.41
N GLY A 140 1.98 4.96 14.53
CA GLY A 140 1.76 6.30 15.08
C GLY A 140 1.73 7.43 14.05
N ASN A 141 1.68 7.12 12.77
CA ASN A 141 1.60 8.07 11.65
C ASN A 141 0.23 8.06 10.94
N GLY A 142 -0.76 7.34 11.49
CA GLY A 142 -2.11 7.27 10.97
C GLY A 142 -2.87 8.59 11.09
N ASN A 143 -3.93 8.75 10.27
CA ASN A 143 -4.84 9.90 10.34
C ASN A 143 -6.22 9.54 10.96
N ILE A 144 -6.38 8.34 11.46
CA ILE A 144 -7.56 7.94 12.22
C ILE A 144 -7.45 8.50 13.64
N PRO A 145 -8.35 9.41 14.07
CA PRO A 145 -8.18 10.11 15.34
C PRO A 145 -8.30 9.19 16.55
N ALA A 146 -9.14 8.17 16.47
CA ALA A 146 -9.29 7.16 17.50
C ALA A 146 -10.05 5.95 16.98
N TRP A 147 -9.60 4.77 17.38
CA TRP A 147 -10.35 3.54 17.26
C TRP A 147 -11.21 3.31 18.49
N ALA A 148 -12.33 2.66 18.31
CA ALA A 148 -13.22 2.22 19.38
C ALA A 148 -13.59 0.75 19.19
N GLU A 149 -13.90 0.08 20.28
CA GLU A 149 -14.28 -1.32 20.32
C GLU A 149 -15.69 -1.49 20.91
N ASP A 150 -16.33 -2.60 20.57
CA ASP A 150 -17.61 -2.99 21.10
C ASP A 150 -17.66 -4.51 21.22
N ALA A 151 -17.80 -5.01 22.46
CA ALA A 151 -17.74 -6.44 22.80
C ALA A 151 -16.51 -7.18 22.25
N ALA A 152 -15.43 -6.48 21.96
CA ALA A 152 -14.14 -7.01 21.53
C ALA A 152 -13.03 -6.40 22.36
N GLY A 153 -11.86 -7.04 22.38
CA GLY A 153 -10.62 -6.43 22.85
C GLY A 153 -9.84 -5.86 21.67
N MET A 154 -9.26 -4.68 21.86
CA MET A 154 -8.41 -4.02 20.88
C MET A 154 -7.13 -3.49 21.55
N SER A 155 -6.00 -3.73 20.92
CA SER A 155 -4.71 -3.17 21.37
C SER A 155 -3.72 -3.08 20.22
N THR A 156 -2.84 -2.08 20.29
CA THR A 156 -1.66 -2.02 19.42
C THR A 156 -0.55 -2.85 20.04
N VAL A 157 -0.06 -3.83 19.30
CA VAL A 157 0.98 -4.77 19.76
C VAL A 157 2.13 -4.85 18.76
N ASP A 158 3.26 -5.42 19.19
CA ASP A 158 4.31 -5.81 18.24
C ASP A 158 3.75 -6.83 17.27
N ASN A 159 4.08 -6.68 15.98
CA ASN A 159 3.61 -7.59 14.94
C ASN A 159 4.28 -8.97 15.11
N PRO A 160 3.54 -10.01 15.54
CA PRO A 160 4.12 -11.33 15.74
C PRO A 160 4.25 -12.13 14.43
N TYR A 161 3.67 -11.61 13.33
CA TYR A 161 3.59 -12.29 12.04
C TYR A 161 4.06 -11.38 10.91
N LYS A 162 5.35 -11.02 10.94
CA LYS A 162 5.99 -10.18 9.90
C LYS A 162 6.21 -11.00 8.63
N GLU A 163 5.13 -11.26 7.91
CA GLU A 163 5.16 -12.07 6.70
C GLU A 163 4.75 -11.26 5.47
N SER A 164 5.29 -11.66 4.35
CA SER A 164 4.98 -11.26 2.97
C SER A 164 4.44 -9.84 2.75
N ILE A 165 3.16 -9.62 2.99
CA ILE A 165 2.46 -8.36 2.68
C ILE A 165 2.52 -7.34 3.80
N ASN A 166 2.76 -7.76 5.06
CA ASN A 166 2.82 -6.86 6.19
C ASN A 166 4.09 -7.08 7.02
N LYS A 167 5.01 -6.11 6.94
CA LYS A 167 6.28 -6.08 7.68
C LYS A 167 6.36 -4.96 8.71
N THR A 168 5.26 -4.27 8.98
CA THR A 168 5.20 -3.23 10.02
C THR A 168 5.62 -3.79 11.38
N ASN A 169 6.16 -2.93 12.25
CA ASN A 169 6.56 -3.36 13.58
C ASN A 169 5.37 -3.51 14.51
N LYS A 170 4.32 -2.75 14.30
CA LYS A 170 3.10 -2.76 15.09
C LYS A 170 1.90 -3.18 14.23
N VAL A 171 0.90 -3.73 14.89
CA VAL A 171 -0.39 -4.08 14.32
C VAL A 171 -1.49 -3.88 15.36
N MET A 172 -2.72 -3.73 14.91
CA MET A 172 -3.88 -3.86 15.78
C MET A 172 -4.15 -5.35 16.04
N LYS A 173 -4.14 -5.73 17.29
CA LYS A 173 -4.66 -7.01 17.75
C LYS A 173 -6.15 -6.84 18.04
N TYR A 174 -6.96 -7.67 17.40
CA TYR A 174 -8.40 -7.81 17.66
C TYR A 174 -8.65 -9.12 18.38
N GLU A 175 -9.46 -9.10 19.42
CA GLU A 175 -9.85 -10.28 20.20
C GLU A 175 -11.37 -10.28 20.41
N ASP A 176 -12.04 -11.27 19.83
CA ASP A 176 -13.43 -11.57 20.19
C ASP A 176 -13.43 -12.67 21.26
N THR A 177 -13.89 -12.34 22.44
CA THR A 177 -13.98 -13.27 23.58
C THR A 177 -15.36 -13.93 23.70
N GLY A 178 -16.13 -13.98 22.60
CA GLY A 178 -17.44 -14.57 22.54
C GLY A 178 -18.61 -13.55 22.54
N GLY A 179 -18.31 -12.30 22.22
CA GLY A 179 -19.30 -11.25 22.11
C GLY A 179 -20.14 -11.36 20.86
N GLN A 180 -21.48 -11.36 20.97
CA GLN A 180 -22.38 -11.52 19.83
C GLN A 180 -22.18 -10.46 18.73
N TYR A 181 -21.75 -9.27 19.09
CA TYR A 181 -21.55 -8.12 18.19
C TYR A 181 -20.15 -7.55 18.27
N ALA A 182 -19.16 -8.39 18.56
CA ALA A 182 -17.78 -7.98 18.67
C ALA A 182 -17.31 -7.26 17.40
N ASN A 183 -16.84 -6.04 17.54
CA ASN A 183 -16.34 -5.23 16.43
C ASN A 183 -15.34 -4.17 16.89
N VAL A 184 -14.58 -3.65 15.92
CA VAL A 184 -13.78 -2.43 16.08
C VAL A 184 -14.25 -1.43 15.03
N ARG A 185 -14.19 -0.15 15.35
CA ARG A 185 -14.65 0.93 14.48
C ARG A 185 -13.84 2.19 14.68
N PHE A 186 -13.91 3.09 13.73
CA PHE A 186 -13.43 4.45 13.86
C PHE A 186 -14.40 5.44 13.20
N ASP A 187 -14.33 6.67 13.65
CA ASP A 187 -14.99 7.81 13.03
C ASP A 187 -13.91 8.75 12.44
N LEU A 188 -14.18 9.42 11.32
CA LEU A 188 -13.23 10.34 10.70
C LEU A 188 -12.99 11.58 11.57
N ASP A 189 -13.94 11.93 12.41
CA ASP A 189 -13.82 12.95 13.46
C ASP A 189 -14.69 12.58 14.68
N ALA A 190 -14.28 13.04 15.85
CA ALA A 190 -14.99 12.74 17.10
C ALA A 190 -16.44 13.30 17.13
N ALA A 191 -16.69 14.39 16.42
CA ALA A 191 -18.03 14.99 16.29
C ALA A 191 -18.90 14.28 15.25
N LYS A 192 -18.35 13.34 14.47
CA LYS A 192 -19.02 12.57 13.42
C LYS A 192 -19.63 13.44 12.31
N THR A 193 -19.04 14.60 12.10
CA THR A 193 -19.46 15.58 11.08
C THR A 193 -18.79 15.33 9.74
N VAL A 194 -17.56 14.82 9.73
CA VAL A 194 -16.84 14.44 8.53
C VAL A 194 -17.38 13.09 8.02
N LYS A 195 -17.69 13.03 6.76
CA LYS A 195 -18.19 11.84 6.08
C LYS A 195 -17.21 11.33 5.05
N PHE A 196 -17.22 10.03 4.78
CA PHE A 196 -16.44 9.48 3.67
C PHE A 196 -16.91 10.02 2.33
N ASP A 197 -15.99 10.53 1.52
CA ASP A 197 -16.26 10.85 0.11
C ASP A 197 -16.11 9.59 -0.73
N LEU A 198 -17.21 8.88 -0.90
CA LEU A 198 -17.24 7.64 -1.68
C LEU A 198 -17.27 7.88 -3.20
N SER A 199 -17.37 9.13 -3.64
CA SER A 199 -17.34 9.46 -5.05
C SER A 199 -15.91 9.37 -5.63
N ASN A 200 -14.91 9.71 -4.82
CA ASN A 200 -13.51 9.70 -5.19
C ASN A 200 -12.70 8.57 -4.54
N ALA A 201 -12.98 8.27 -3.27
CA ALA A 201 -12.29 7.23 -2.50
C ALA A 201 -13.29 6.17 -2.00
N ASN A 202 -13.59 5.19 -2.83
CA ASN A 202 -14.59 4.15 -2.57
C ASN A 202 -14.00 2.76 -2.32
N LYS A 203 -12.68 2.66 -2.17
CA LYS A 203 -11.98 1.41 -1.87
C LYS A 203 -11.48 1.39 -0.43
N VAL A 204 -11.59 0.25 0.21
CA VAL A 204 -11.01 -0.04 1.52
C VAL A 204 -10.03 -1.19 1.34
N THR A 205 -8.81 -1.00 1.80
CA THR A 205 -7.78 -2.04 1.83
C THR A 205 -7.37 -2.29 3.28
N VAL A 206 -7.27 -3.54 3.66
CA VAL A 206 -6.82 -3.95 4.99
C VAL A 206 -6.05 -5.27 4.88
N ASP A 207 -4.91 -5.34 5.55
CA ASP A 207 -4.16 -6.58 5.72
C ASP A 207 -4.64 -7.26 6.98
N VAL A 208 -5.06 -8.52 6.87
CA VAL A 208 -5.59 -9.29 8.00
C VAL A 208 -4.86 -10.62 8.09
N TYR A 209 -4.34 -10.91 9.29
CA TYR A 209 -3.82 -12.22 9.63
C TYR A 209 -4.70 -12.87 10.71
N VAL A 210 -5.18 -14.05 10.45
CA VAL A 210 -6.00 -14.82 11.39
C VAL A 210 -5.29 -16.14 11.69
N PRO A 211 -4.66 -16.29 12.87
CA PRO A 211 -4.04 -17.56 13.23
C PRO A 211 -5.11 -18.63 13.44
N SER A 212 -4.95 -19.78 12.78
CA SER A 212 -5.91 -20.90 12.89
C SER A 212 -6.09 -21.39 14.34
N SER A 213 -5.02 -21.28 15.15
CA SER A 213 -5.04 -21.68 16.56
C SER A 213 -5.88 -20.76 17.45
N SER A 214 -6.25 -19.56 16.98
CA SER A 214 -7.06 -18.61 17.75
C SER A 214 -8.54 -18.61 17.37
N ILE A 215 -8.94 -19.50 16.45
CA ILE A 215 -10.34 -19.66 16.05
C ILE A 215 -10.95 -20.82 16.82
N THR A 216 -12.11 -20.58 17.41
CA THR A 216 -12.94 -21.60 18.05
C THR A 216 -14.29 -21.72 17.36
N GLY A 217 -14.90 -22.91 17.44
CA GLY A 217 -16.20 -23.14 16.81
C GLY A 217 -16.14 -23.39 15.30
N SER A 218 -17.30 -23.27 14.65
CA SER A 218 -17.51 -23.65 13.24
C SER A 218 -18.00 -22.47 12.36
N GLN A 219 -17.82 -21.24 12.82
CA GLN A 219 -18.22 -20.09 12.03
C GLN A 219 -17.29 -19.90 10.81
N ASP A 220 -17.84 -19.35 9.76
CA ASP A 220 -17.06 -19.02 8.57
C ASP A 220 -16.00 -17.97 8.88
N ASN A 221 -14.79 -18.16 8.36
CA ASN A 221 -13.71 -17.17 8.47
C ASN A 221 -13.99 -15.99 7.54
N LYS A 222 -14.65 -14.98 8.06
CA LYS A 222 -15.07 -13.79 7.29
C LYS A 222 -14.72 -12.51 8.04
N LEU A 223 -14.27 -11.52 7.29
CA LEU A 223 -14.22 -10.13 7.73
C LEU A 223 -15.41 -9.39 7.14
N TRP A 224 -16.16 -8.69 7.99
CA TRP A 224 -17.23 -7.80 7.56
C TRP A 224 -16.78 -6.35 7.72
N VAL A 225 -16.71 -5.63 6.61
CA VAL A 225 -16.51 -4.19 6.62
C VAL A 225 -17.87 -3.52 6.44
N LYS A 226 -18.23 -2.64 7.37
CA LYS A 226 -19.52 -1.95 7.37
C LYS A 226 -19.31 -0.45 7.37
N LEU A 227 -20.05 0.26 6.53
CA LEU A 227 -20.18 1.70 6.60
C LEU A 227 -21.45 2.05 7.38
N GLN A 228 -21.32 2.98 8.31
CA GLN A 228 -22.41 3.40 9.18
C GLN A 228 -22.49 4.92 9.26
N ASP A 229 -23.69 5.44 9.48
CA ASP A 229 -23.89 6.82 9.90
C ASP A 229 -23.69 6.91 11.42
N GLY A 230 -22.48 7.22 11.85
CA GLY A 230 -22.13 7.31 13.26
C GLY A 230 -22.83 8.43 14.04
N SER A 231 -23.56 9.32 13.34
CA SER A 231 -24.35 10.40 13.96
C SER A 231 -25.74 9.96 14.43
N LYS A 232 -26.17 8.72 14.14
CA LYS A 232 -27.49 8.15 14.50
C LYS A 232 -27.40 7.15 15.61
#